data_a4bf083567b344cafcbbe4a0c2c59b51
#
_entry.id   a4bf083567b344cafcbbe4a0c2c59b51
#
_cell.length_a   1.000
_cell.length_b   1.000
_cell.length_c   1.000
_cell.angle_alpha   90.00
_cell.angle_beta   90.00
_cell.angle_gamma   90.00
#
_symmetry.space_group_name_H-M   'P 1'
#
loop_
_entity.id
_entity.type
_entity.pdbx_description
1 polymer ?
#
loop_
_entity_poly.entity_id
_entity_poly.type
_entity_poly.pdbx_seq_one_letter_code
_entity_poly.pdbx_strand_id
1 'polypeptide(L)'
;MKFLKYFLAFICLSVLLIFILLRIPAVEDKVLTSALNNLLNQEVDLYDNSLTALVCGSRSPLPHPRRAETCILINAGGNYYVIDVGDGSVSNLRNYGVNLGKIKAVLLTHLHSDHISDLADIHMGTWIAQSRTKRLDVYGPSGVELVTKGFEDAYKLDYKYRNEHHGDEVAPINIAGFDPHPVDLLNPVVINENGLKVTAFKVPHDPVKPALGYRFDFKGRSIVISGDTSYSENLITHAKDADVLFHEAQANHILKIMKGVSDKAGNPLTAKILDDITTYHTTPKDAAKVANLANVDHLFFYHLTPSPRNSIMERIFFRGVNKIRKDWSVVDDGTMVVLPLNSKDIIISDIN
;
A
#
# COMPACT_ATOMS: atom_id res chain seq x y z
N MET A 1 -3.39 -39.10 -42.51
CA MET A 1 -4.25 -39.64 -41.43
C MET A 1 -3.55 -40.60 -40.46
N LYS A 2 -2.76 -41.59 -40.89
CA LYS A 2 -2.08 -42.54 -39.96
C LYS A 2 -1.06 -41.83 -39.05
N PHE A 3 -0.22 -40.93 -39.56
CA PHE A 3 0.78 -40.15 -38.79
C PHE A 3 0.14 -39.33 -37.67
N LEU A 4 -0.97 -38.65 -37.93
CA LEU A 4 -1.69 -37.86 -36.93
C LEU A 4 -2.25 -38.73 -35.79
N LYS A 5 -2.74 -39.93 -36.12
CA LYS A 5 -3.21 -40.88 -35.08
C LYS A 5 -2.08 -41.38 -34.17
N TYR A 6 -0.91 -41.71 -34.74
CA TYR A 6 0.26 -42.10 -33.91
C TYR A 6 0.79 -40.96 -33.09
N PHE A 7 0.81 -39.73 -33.61
CA PHE A 7 1.22 -38.54 -32.88
C PHE A 7 0.26 -38.23 -31.70
N LEU A 8 -1.05 -38.29 -31.92
CA LEU A 8 -2.02 -38.11 -30.85
C LEU A 8 -1.93 -39.23 -29.80
N ALA A 9 -1.76 -40.50 -30.22
CA ALA A 9 -1.57 -41.62 -29.30
C ALA A 9 -0.30 -41.46 -28.44
N PHE A 10 0.80 -40.96 -29.03
CA PHE A 10 2.03 -40.65 -28.30
C PHE A 10 1.82 -39.56 -27.26
N ILE A 11 1.11 -38.48 -27.62
CA ILE A 11 0.78 -37.38 -26.66
C ILE A 11 -0.07 -37.94 -25.50
N CYS A 12 -1.13 -38.70 -25.80
CA CYS A 12 -1.99 -39.28 -24.76
C CYS A 12 -1.22 -40.23 -23.83
N LEU A 13 -0.32 -41.07 -24.39
CA LEU A 13 0.52 -41.95 -23.59
C LEU A 13 1.51 -41.15 -22.70
N SER A 14 2.11 -40.09 -23.23
CA SER A 14 3.01 -39.22 -22.48
C SER A 14 2.29 -38.52 -21.33
N VAL A 15 1.10 -37.97 -21.57
CA VAL A 15 0.27 -37.33 -20.53
C VAL A 15 -0.13 -38.34 -19.45
N LEU A 16 -0.54 -39.57 -19.85
CA LEU A 16 -0.87 -40.62 -18.91
C LEU A 16 0.35 -41.02 -18.07
N LEU A 17 1.53 -41.15 -18.69
CA LEU A 17 2.78 -41.49 -17.99
C LEU A 17 3.14 -40.37 -16.97
N ILE A 18 3.06 -39.12 -17.37
CA ILE A 18 3.29 -37.97 -16.45
C ILE A 18 2.30 -38.02 -15.29
N PHE A 19 1.02 -38.26 -15.56
CA PHE A 19 -0.01 -38.39 -14.54
C PHE A 19 0.28 -39.52 -13.55
N ILE A 20 0.77 -40.66 -14.04
CA ILE A 20 1.16 -41.81 -13.20
C ILE A 20 2.40 -41.48 -12.37
N LEU A 21 3.42 -40.85 -12.99
CA LEU A 21 4.64 -40.44 -12.30
C LEU A 21 4.37 -39.42 -11.18
N LEU A 22 3.45 -38.49 -11.42
CA LEU A 22 3.02 -37.49 -10.41
C LEU A 22 2.18 -38.11 -9.27
N ARG A 23 1.86 -39.44 -9.31
CA ARG A 23 1.22 -40.19 -8.20
C ARG A 23 2.21 -40.97 -7.37
N ILE A 24 3.47 -40.98 -7.73
CA ILE A 24 4.54 -41.61 -6.94
C ILE A 24 4.96 -40.64 -5.84
N PRO A 25 4.83 -41.00 -4.52
CA PRO A 25 5.12 -40.07 -3.42
C PRO A 25 6.51 -39.41 -3.51
N ALA A 26 7.53 -40.17 -3.90
CA ALA A 26 8.89 -39.61 -4.05
C ALA A 26 9.00 -38.59 -5.20
N VAL A 27 8.13 -38.62 -6.20
CA VAL A 27 8.06 -37.63 -7.27
C VAL A 27 7.24 -36.43 -6.81
N GLU A 28 6.11 -36.66 -6.12
CA GLU A 28 5.30 -35.60 -5.51
C GLU A 28 6.14 -34.77 -4.54
N ASP A 29 6.90 -35.40 -3.64
CA ASP A 29 7.78 -34.74 -2.68
C ASP A 29 8.86 -33.89 -3.36
N LYS A 30 9.46 -34.39 -4.45
CA LYS A 30 10.45 -33.61 -5.24
C LYS A 30 9.83 -32.40 -5.93
N VAL A 31 8.65 -32.58 -6.55
CA VAL A 31 7.93 -31.47 -7.20
C VAL A 31 7.53 -30.43 -6.16
N LEU A 32 6.96 -30.88 -5.02
CA LEU A 32 6.60 -30.01 -3.91
C LEU A 32 7.81 -29.26 -3.36
N THR A 33 8.92 -29.97 -3.09
CA THR A 33 10.17 -29.35 -2.60
C THR A 33 10.67 -28.30 -3.57
N SER A 34 10.67 -28.58 -4.89
CA SER A 34 11.08 -27.60 -5.89
C SER A 34 10.16 -26.37 -5.94
N ALA A 35 8.84 -26.60 -5.88
CA ALA A 35 7.85 -25.53 -5.86
C ALA A 35 7.99 -24.67 -4.59
N LEU A 36 8.15 -25.30 -3.42
CA LEU A 36 8.34 -24.59 -2.14
C LEU A 36 9.67 -23.82 -2.10
N ASN A 37 10.76 -24.39 -2.62
CA ASN A 37 12.03 -23.67 -2.71
C ASN A 37 11.91 -22.40 -3.58
N ASN A 38 11.21 -22.48 -4.70
CA ASN A 38 10.95 -21.31 -5.53
C ASN A 38 10.09 -20.28 -4.80
N LEU A 39 9.02 -20.71 -4.12
CA LEU A 39 8.10 -19.83 -3.40
C LEU A 39 8.78 -19.16 -2.21
N LEU A 40 9.54 -19.91 -1.40
CA LEU A 40 10.16 -19.39 -0.17
C LEU A 40 11.39 -18.53 -0.42
N ASN A 41 12.03 -18.68 -1.58
CA ASN A 41 13.19 -17.87 -1.96
C ASN A 41 12.84 -16.71 -2.92
N GLN A 42 11.57 -16.51 -3.22
CA GLN A 42 11.12 -15.41 -4.06
C GLN A 42 11.02 -14.15 -3.19
N GLU A 43 12.06 -13.30 -3.24
CA GLU A 43 12.05 -11.96 -2.66
C GLU A 43 11.97 -10.94 -3.80
N VAL A 44 11.04 -9.99 -3.72
CA VAL A 44 10.96 -8.92 -4.70
C VAL A 44 12.15 -7.98 -4.57
N ASP A 45 12.77 -7.65 -5.72
CA ASP A 45 13.83 -6.65 -5.76
C ASP A 45 13.20 -5.24 -5.72
N LEU A 46 13.39 -4.55 -4.61
CA LEU A 46 12.96 -3.15 -4.43
C LEU A 46 14.11 -2.17 -4.67
N TYR A 47 15.22 -2.61 -5.26
CA TYR A 47 16.34 -1.79 -5.73
C TYR A 47 16.95 -0.91 -4.63
N ASP A 48 17.83 -1.47 -3.79
CA ASP A 48 18.46 -0.75 -2.66
C ASP A 48 19.24 0.52 -3.08
N ASN A 49 19.59 0.66 -4.36
CA ASN A 49 20.27 1.84 -4.89
C ASN A 49 19.29 2.88 -5.48
N SER A 50 18.10 2.96 -4.90
CA SER A 50 17.01 3.86 -5.31
C SER A 50 16.19 4.32 -4.11
N LEU A 51 15.31 5.30 -4.35
CA LEU A 51 14.12 5.53 -3.54
C LEU A 51 12.95 4.88 -4.29
N THR A 52 12.34 3.84 -3.73
CA THR A 52 11.29 3.07 -4.41
C THR A 52 9.99 3.11 -3.62
N ALA A 53 8.86 3.29 -4.32
CA ALA A 53 7.53 3.10 -3.77
C ALA A 53 6.91 1.84 -4.39
N LEU A 54 6.33 0.96 -3.55
CA LEU A 54 5.50 -0.16 -3.95
C LEU A 54 4.09 0.04 -3.39
N VAL A 55 3.09 0.07 -4.25
CA VAL A 55 1.69 0.20 -3.86
C VAL A 55 1.17 -1.15 -3.39
N CYS A 56 0.89 -1.29 -2.10
CA CYS A 56 0.34 -2.50 -1.49
C CYS A 56 -1.19 -2.45 -1.35
N GLY A 57 -1.79 -1.25 -1.49
CA GLY A 57 -3.23 -1.06 -1.53
C GLY A 57 -3.58 0.30 -2.11
N SER A 58 -4.53 0.34 -3.04
CA SER A 58 -4.82 1.52 -3.86
C SER A 58 -6.27 2.00 -3.81
N ARG A 59 -7.18 1.28 -3.08
CA ARG A 59 -8.57 1.67 -2.94
C ARG A 59 -8.86 2.44 -1.64
N SER A 60 -9.94 3.19 -1.67
CA SER A 60 -10.65 3.73 -0.50
C SER A 60 -11.50 2.64 0.18
N PRO A 61 -12.24 2.92 1.27
CA PRO A 61 -13.07 1.90 1.95
C PRO A 61 -14.19 1.30 1.09
N LEU A 62 -14.50 1.91 -0.07
CA LEU A 62 -15.52 1.36 -0.97
C LEU A 62 -15.05 0.03 -1.61
N PRO A 63 -15.88 -1.04 -1.58
CA PRO A 63 -15.44 -2.37 -2.01
C PRO A 63 -14.97 -2.46 -3.45
N HIS A 64 -13.84 -3.11 -3.67
CA HIS A 64 -13.31 -3.44 -4.98
C HIS A 64 -12.82 -4.90 -5.03
N PRO A 65 -13.07 -5.67 -6.11
CA PRO A 65 -12.79 -7.11 -6.12
C PRO A 65 -11.30 -7.48 -6.18
N ARG A 66 -10.40 -6.53 -6.50
CA ARG A 66 -8.98 -6.81 -6.76
C ARG A 66 -8.02 -5.88 -6.03
N ARG A 67 -8.50 -4.78 -5.44
CA ARG A 67 -7.66 -3.78 -4.77
C ARG A 67 -7.81 -3.90 -3.27
N ALA A 68 -6.72 -3.90 -2.56
CA ALA A 68 -6.67 -3.71 -1.11
C ALA A 68 -6.88 -2.25 -0.73
N GLU A 69 -7.21 -1.98 0.51
CA GLU A 69 -7.25 -0.63 1.08
C GLU A 69 -5.85 -0.01 1.15
N THR A 70 -5.81 1.28 1.42
CA THR A 70 -4.64 2.11 1.17
C THR A 70 -3.37 1.63 1.88
N CYS A 71 -2.30 1.52 1.11
CA CYS A 71 -0.96 1.16 1.59
C CYS A 71 0.10 1.49 0.54
N ILE A 72 1.18 2.16 0.96
CA ILE A 72 2.37 2.36 0.13
C ILE A 72 3.61 1.98 0.94
N LEU A 73 4.41 1.03 0.44
CA LEU A 73 5.72 0.72 1.00
C LEU A 73 6.79 1.58 0.32
N ILE A 74 7.63 2.24 1.12
CA ILE A 74 8.81 2.97 0.63
C ILE A 74 10.06 2.19 1.01
N ASN A 75 10.90 1.86 0.02
CA ASN A 75 12.27 1.41 0.22
C ASN A 75 13.24 2.58 0.06
N ALA A 76 14.03 2.84 1.07
CA ALA A 76 15.12 3.80 1.06
C ALA A 76 16.43 3.12 1.46
N GLY A 77 17.18 2.63 0.46
CA GLY A 77 18.47 1.98 0.69
C GLY A 77 18.39 0.68 1.52
N GLY A 78 17.41 -0.17 1.24
CA GLY A 78 17.20 -1.46 1.92
C GLY A 78 16.44 -1.37 3.25
N ASN A 79 16.00 -0.17 3.67
CA ASN A 79 15.12 0.02 4.83
C ASN A 79 13.71 0.31 4.35
N TYR A 80 12.72 -0.41 4.89
CA TYR A 80 11.34 -0.34 4.47
C TYR A 80 10.50 0.45 5.47
N TYR A 81 9.66 1.33 4.95
CA TYR A 81 8.71 2.15 5.69
C TYR A 81 7.33 1.99 5.03
N VAL A 82 6.31 1.69 5.81
CA VAL A 82 4.97 1.45 5.26
C VAL A 82 4.06 2.61 5.66
N ILE A 83 3.44 3.24 4.67
CA ILE A 83 2.51 4.33 4.86
C ILE A 83 1.11 3.76 4.73
N ASP A 84 0.36 3.82 5.84
CA ASP A 84 -0.94 3.20 6.04
C ASP A 84 -0.94 1.68 5.83
N VAL A 85 -1.88 1.00 6.44
CA VAL A 85 -2.04 -0.46 6.39
C VAL A 85 -3.52 -0.81 6.42
N GLY A 86 -4.21 -0.54 5.34
CA GLY A 86 -5.61 -0.87 5.15
C GLY A 86 -5.84 -2.35 4.85
N ASP A 87 -7.10 -2.79 4.88
CA ASP A 87 -7.51 -4.19 4.73
C ASP A 87 -6.99 -4.84 3.44
N GLY A 88 -6.33 -6.00 3.60
CA GLY A 88 -5.73 -6.81 2.54
C GLY A 88 -4.33 -6.37 2.09
N SER A 89 -3.84 -5.23 2.56
CA SER A 89 -2.57 -4.64 2.12
C SER A 89 -1.35 -5.47 2.56
N VAL A 90 -1.36 -6.00 3.77
CA VAL A 90 -0.27 -6.85 4.30
C VAL A 90 -0.25 -8.22 3.61
N SER A 91 -1.41 -8.74 3.22
CA SER A 91 -1.50 -9.94 2.38
C SER A 91 -0.85 -9.70 1.01
N ASN A 92 -1.05 -8.53 0.41
CA ASN A 92 -0.38 -8.15 -0.83
C ASN A 92 1.14 -8.08 -0.66
N LEU A 93 1.65 -7.44 0.40
CA LEU A 93 3.10 -7.40 0.68
C LEU A 93 3.71 -8.80 0.74
N ARG A 94 3.03 -9.75 1.43
CA ARG A 94 3.47 -11.16 1.49
C ARG A 94 3.43 -11.84 0.12
N ASN A 95 2.34 -11.66 -0.63
CA ASN A 95 2.17 -12.25 -1.95
C ASN A 95 3.19 -11.73 -2.97
N TYR A 96 3.64 -10.48 -2.82
CA TYR A 96 4.70 -9.89 -3.65
C TYR A 96 6.10 -10.34 -3.24
N GLY A 97 6.24 -11.14 -2.18
CA GLY A 97 7.55 -11.57 -1.70
C GLY A 97 8.34 -10.45 -1.00
N VAL A 98 7.65 -9.48 -0.37
CA VAL A 98 8.32 -8.45 0.42
C VAL A 98 8.86 -9.05 1.72
N ASN A 99 10.14 -8.84 1.98
CA ASN A 99 10.75 -9.22 3.25
C ASN A 99 10.28 -8.29 4.37
N LEU A 100 9.25 -8.72 5.12
CA LEU A 100 8.66 -7.92 6.21
C LEU A 100 9.67 -7.65 7.34
N GLY A 101 10.73 -8.45 7.49
CA GLY A 101 11.80 -8.22 8.47
C GLY A 101 12.61 -6.94 8.22
N LYS A 102 12.57 -6.38 7.01
CA LYS A 102 13.22 -5.11 6.66
C LYS A 102 12.38 -3.88 7.04
N ILE A 103 11.11 -4.05 7.45
CA ILE A 103 10.23 -2.95 7.84
C ILE A 103 10.73 -2.34 9.16
N LYS A 104 11.04 -1.05 9.13
CA LYS A 104 11.52 -0.25 10.24
C LYS A 104 10.39 0.44 11.01
N ALA A 105 9.41 0.95 10.27
CA ALA A 105 8.28 1.67 10.85
C ALA A 105 7.05 1.62 9.96
N VAL A 106 5.89 1.83 10.60
CA VAL A 106 4.61 2.18 9.95
C VAL A 106 4.36 3.67 10.20
N LEU A 107 3.90 4.39 9.18
CA LEU A 107 3.55 5.81 9.24
C LEU A 107 2.07 5.96 8.88
N LEU A 108 1.24 6.29 9.83
CA LEU A 108 -0.20 6.45 9.63
C LEU A 108 -0.52 7.90 9.25
N THR A 109 -1.25 8.07 8.15
CA THR A 109 -1.70 9.41 7.72
C THR A 109 -2.83 9.92 8.61
N HIS A 110 -3.77 9.04 8.95
CA HIS A 110 -4.85 9.29 9.89
C HIS A 110 -5.42 7.95 10.40
N LEU A 111 -6.47 8.02 11.23
CA LEU A 111 -6.92 6.84 11.99
C LEU A 111 -8.28 6.29 11.53
N HIS A 112 -8.67 6.50 10.27
CA HIS A 112 -9.80 5.76 9.69
C HIS A 112 -9.45 4.28 9.51
N SER A 113 -10.46 3.42 9.51
CA SER A 113 -10.28 1.96 9.46
C SER A 113 -9.53 1.47 8.22
N ASP A 114 -9.77 2.09 7.07
CA ASP A 114 -9.13 1.76 5.79
C ASP A 114 -7.64 2.18 5.68
N HIS A 115 -7.10 2.76 6.77
CA HIS A 115 -5.69 3.12 6.92
C HIS A 115 -4.98 2.32 8.03
N ILE A 116 -5.73 1.61 8.90
CA ILE A 116 -5.18 0.97 10.10
C ILE A 116 -5.58 -0.51 10.27
N SER A 117 -6.51 -1.04 9.48
CA SER A 117 -7.12 -2.36 9.74
C SER A 117 -6.13 -3.51 9.76
N ASP A 118 -5.08 -3.51 8.92
CA ASP A 118 -4.03 -4.53 8.90
C ASP A 118 -2.85 -4.23 9.87
N LEU A 119 -2.99 -3.27 10.80
CA LEU A 119 -1.91 -2.92 11.73
C LEU A 119 -1.46 -4.11 12.60
N ALA A 120 -2.38 -4.98 13.00
CA ALA A 120 -2.03 -6.20 13.70
C ALA A 120 -1.31 -7.20 12.79
N ASP A 121 -1.71 -7.33 11.54
CA ASP A 121 -1.13 -8.28 10.58
C ASP A 121 0.31 -7.91 10.21
N ILE A 122 0.60 -6.62 10.03
CA ILE A 122 1.97 -6.17 9.76
C ILE A 122 2.85 -6.37 11.00
N HIS A 123 2.30 -6.13 12.21
CA HIS A 123 2.99 -6.43 13.46
C HIS A 123 3.37 -7.91 13.53
N MET A 124 2.41 -8.82 13.32
CA MET A 124 2.64 -10.25 13.37
C MET A 124 3.70 -10.68 12.32
N GLY A 125 3.62 -10.13 11.11
CA GLY A 125 4.57 -10.43 10.03
C GLY A 125 5.99 -9.90 10.28
N THR A 126 6.15 -8.85 11.09
CA THR A 126 7.46 -8.28 11.45
C THR A 126 8.01 -8.81 12.76
N TRP A 127 7.21 -9.49 13.58
CA TRP A 127 7.58 -9.99 14.89
C TRP A 127 7.98 -11.46 14.86
N ILE A 128 7.14 -12.34 14.25
CA ILE A 128 7.35 -13.80 14.28
C ILE A 128 8.46 -14.18 13.32
N ALA A 129 9.43 -14.97 13.82
CA ALA A 129 10.56 -15.50 13.04
C ALA A 129 11.38 -14.42 12.31
N GLN A 130 11.35 -13.18 12.80
CA GLN A 130 12.11 -12.05 12.24
C GLN A 130 13.22 -11.62 13.21
N SER A 131 14.23 -10.93 12.67
CA SER A 131 15.38 -10.46 13.47
C SER A 131 15.13 -9.09 14.11
N ARG A 132 13.88 -8.70 14.32
CA ARG A 132 13.53 -7.45 15.00
C ARG A 132 14.01 -7.49 16.46
N THR A 133 14.65 -6.42 16.90
CA THR A 133 15.24 -6.32 18.26
C THR A 133 14.49 -5.37 19.17
N LYS A 134 13.44 -4.70 18.68
CA LYS A 134 12.58 -3.76 19.41
C LYS A 134 11.13 -3.87 18.94
N ARG A 135 10.22 -3.23 19.65
CA ARG A 135 8.81 -3.10 19.26
C ARG A 135 8.70 -2.37 17.93
N LEU A 136 7.61 -2.57 17.18
CA LEU A 136 7.41 -1.92 15.88
C LEU A 136 7.12 -0.43 16.08
N ASP A 137 7.96 0.43 15.52
CA ASP A 137 7.72 1.87 15.53
C ASP A 137 6.46 2.20 14.69
N VAL A 138 5.54 2.97 15.27
CA VAL A 138 4.34 3.46 14.58
C VAL A 138 4.22 4.97 14.76
N TYR A 139 4.52 5.70 13.69
CA TYR A 139 4.31 7.14 13.65
C TYR A 139 2.88 7.44 13.19
N GLY A 140 2.26 8.46 13.77
CA GLY A 140 0.90 8.83 13.36
C GLY A 140 0.39 10.08 14.06
N PRO A 141 -0.84 10.51 13.73
CA PRO A 141 -1.46 11.63 14.42
C PRO A 141 -1.71 11.30 15.90
N SER A 142 -1.97 12.32 16.68
CA SER A 142 -2.47 12.19 18.05
C SER A 142 -3.62 11.18 18.13
N GLY A 143 -3.53 10.21 19.03
CA GLY A 143 -4.43 9.06 19.14
C GLY A 143 -3.83 7.74 18.60
N VAL A 144 -2.65 7.78 17.95
CA VAL A 144 -1.96 6.57 17.51
C VAL A 144 -1.65 5.62 18.69
N GLU A 145 -1.39 6.16 19.88
CA GLU A 145 -1.19 5.39 21.12
C GLU A 145 -2.44 4.59 21.52
N LEU A 146 -3.61 5.19 21.31
CA LEU A 146 -4.87 4.53 21.62
C LEU A 146 -5.15 3.38 20.64
N VAL A 147 -4.86 3.58 19.36
CA VAL A 147 -5.01 2.57 18.32
C VAL A 147 -4.06 1.40 18.55
N THR A 148 -2.77 1.66 18.72
CA THR A 148 -1.75 0.63 18.97
C THR A 148 -2.05 -0.17 20.22
N LYS A 149 -2.41 0.51 21.31
CA LYS A 149 -2.83 -0.16 22.54
C LYS A 149 -4.08 -1.04 22.34
N GLY A 150 -5.06 -0.57 21.57
CA GLY A 150 -6.26 -1.35 21.27
C GLY A 150 -5.94 -2.67 20.55
N PHE A 151 -5.06 -2.63 19.55
CA PHE A 151 -4.58 -3.83 18.87
C PHE A 151 -3.76 -4.74 19.79
N GLU A 152 -2.88 -4.20 20.63
CA GLU A 152 -2.14 -5.00 21.62
C GLU A 152 -3.07 -5.70 22.61
N ASP A 153 -4.07 -5.01 23.13
CA ASP A 153 -5.04 -5.60 24.07
C ASP A 153 -5.85 -6.73 23.39
N ALA A 154 -6.23 -6.56 22.11
CA ALA A 154 -6.93 -7.57 21.33
C ALA A 154 -6.08 -8.82 21.06
N TYR A 155 -4.78 -8.66 20.80
CA TYR A 155 -3.85 -9.75 20.43
C TYR A 155 -3.04 -10.29 21.63
N LYS A 156 -3.27 -9.79 22.83
CA LYS A 156 -2.51 -10.16 24.04
C LYS A 156 -2.46 -11.67 24.29
N LEU A 157 -3.56 -12.39 24.06
CA LEU A 157 -3.59 -13.85 24.22
C LEU A 157 -2.82 -14.56 23.12
N ASP A 158 -2.91 -14.08 21.86
CA ASP A 158 -2.18 -14.64 20.73
C ASP A 158 -0.67 -14.50 20.93
N TYR A 159 -0.18 -13.35 21.41
CA TYR A 159 1.23 -13.16 21.74
C TYR A 159 1.72 -14.18 22.77
N LYS A 160 0.94 -14.38 23.82
CA LYS A 160 1.23 -15.36 24.87
C LYS A 160 1.28 -16.79 24.29
N TYR A 161 0.27 -17.20 23.51
CA TYR A 161 0.19 -18.54 22.95
C TYR A 161 1.34 -18.86 22.00
N ARG A 162 1.73 -17.89 21.15
CA ARG A 162 2.85 -18.08 20.24
C ARG A 162 4.18 -18.15 20.96
N ASN A 163 4.41 -17.31 21.96
CA ASN A 163 5.63 -17.37 22.77
C ASN A 163 5.70 -18.70 23.56
N GLU A 164 4.61 -19.13 24.21
CA GLU A 164 4.56 -20.41 24.93
C GLU A 164 4.80 -21.62 24.01
N HIS A 165 4.37 -21.56 22.74
CA HIS A 165 4.53 -22.65 21.79
C HIS A 165 5.90 -22.65 21.10
N HIS A 166 6.42 -21.49 20.74
CA HIS A 166 7.63 -21.37 19.90
C HIS A 166 8.86 -20.81 20.66
N GLY A 167 8.69 -20.26 21.84
CA GLY A 167 9.75 -19.64 22.64
C GLY A 167 10.19 -18.26 22.15
N ASP A 168 11.10 -17.66 22.90
CA ASP A 168 11.63 -16.31 22.62
C ASP A 168 12.52 -16.25 21.35
N GLU A 169 13.00 -17.38 20.87
CA GLU A 169 13.78 -17.43 19.63
C GLU A 169 12.90 -17.07 18.40
N VAL A 170 11.65 -17.50 18.40
CA VAL A 170 10.71 -17.31 17.28
C VAL A 170 9.73 -16.17 17.54
N ALA A 171 9.24 -16.04 18.77
CA ALA A 171 8.23 -15.07 19.18
C ALA A 171 8.61 -14.38 20.50
N PRO A 172 9.66 -13.52 20.50
CA PRO A 172 10.18 -12.88 21.71
C PRO A 172 9.14 -11.93 22.32
N ILE A 173 8.61 -12.29 23.50
CA ILE A 173 7.48 -11.59 24.13
C ILE A 173 7.82 -10.16 24.55
N ASN A 174 9.08 -9.89 24.88
CA ASN A 174 9.54 -8.57 25.33
C ASN A 174 9.49 -7.48 24.25
N ILE A 175 9.41 -7.87 22.98
CA ILE A 175 9.29 -6.95 21.82
C ILE A 175 7.97 -7.12 21.07
N ALA A 176 7.03 -7.92 21.59
CA ALA A 176 5.68 -7.98 21.05
C ALA A 176 4.97 -6.62 21.18
N GLY A 177 4.23 -6.22 20.16
CA GLY A 177 3.49 -4.96 20.13
C GLY A 177 4.23 -3.81 19.45
N PHE A 178 3.78 -2.60 19.74
CA PHE A 178 4.12 -1.37 19.04
C PHE A 178 4.85 -0.38 19.94
N ASP A 179 5.64 0.49 19.33
CA ASP A 179 6.20 1.70 19.93
C ASP A 179 5.57 2.92 19.22
N PRO A 180 4.50 3.52 19.78
CA PRO A 180 3.79 4.61 19.15
C PRO A 180 4.51 5.94 19.30
N HIS A 181 4.60 6.69 18.20
CA HIS A 181 5.22 8.01 18.10
C HIS A 181 4.20 9.04 17.56
N PRO A 182 3.45 9.73 18.43
CA PRO A 182 2.59 10.84 18.00
C PRO A 182 3.41 11.92 17.31
N VAL A 183 2.99 12.32 16.11
CA VAL A 183 3.71 13.35 15.33
C VAL A 183 3.52 14.71 15.95
N ASP A 184 4.63 15.37 16.30
CA ASP A 184 4.67 16.77 16.68
C ASP A 184 4.85 17.65 15.44
N LEU A 185 3.80 18.36 15.04
CA LEU A 185 3.84 19.26 13.87
C LEU A 185 4.69 20.53 14.07
N LEU A 186 5.16 20.81 15.30
CA LEU A 186 6.16 21.85 15.56
C LEU A 186 7.57 21.32 15.24
N ASN A 187 7.79 20.01 15.34
CA ASN A 187 9.01 19.30 15.01
C ASN A 187 8.71 18.17 14.00
N PRO A 188 8.35 18.50 12.75
CA PRO A 188 7.69 17.60 11.82
C PRO A 188 8.60 16.53 11.18
N VAL A 189 9.91 16.54 11.45
CA VAL A 189 10.84 15.53 10.95
C VAL A 189 10.73 14.29 11.85
N VAL A 190 10.07 13.25 11.35
CA VAL A 190 9.79 12.02 12.10
C VAL A 190 10.91 10.96 11.98
N ILE A 191 11.65 10.98 10.85
CA ILE A 191 12.80 10.11 10.61
C ILE A 191 13.91 10.94 9.98
N ASN A 192 15.15 10.80 10.49
CA ASN A 192 16.34 11.44 9.90
C ASN A 192 17.55 10.56 10.13
N GLU A 193 17.73 9.56 9.26
CA GLU A 193 18.81 8.56 9.40
C GLU A 193 19.26 8.01 8.05
N ASN A 194 20.50 7.57 7.95
CA ASN A 194 21.07 6.88 6.78
C ASN A 194 20.86 7.62 5.43
N GLY A 195 20.74 8.94 5.47
CA GLY A 195 20.48 9.78 4.30
C GLY A 195 19.00 9.87 3.91
N LEU A 196 18.10 9.26 4.66
CA LEU A 196 16.67 9.45 4.57
C LEU A 196 16.21 10.51 5.56
N LYS A 197 15.38 11.44 5.07
CA LYS A 197 14.62 12.38 5.88
C LYS A 197 13.14 12.22 5.57
N VAL A 198 12.32 11.97 6.59
CA VAL A 198 10.86 11.93 6.46
C VAL A 198 10.25 13.10 7.24
N THR A 199 9.48 13.90 6.54
CA THR A 199 8.78 15.06 7.12
C THR A 199 7.27 14.81 7.04
N ALA A 200 6.59 14.83 8.18
CA ALA A 200 5.14 14.84 8.27
C ALA A 200 4.60 16.27 8.10
N PHE A 201 3.45 16.42 7.51
CA PHE A 201 2.79 17.71 7.41
C PHE A 201 1.27 17.56 7.48
N LYS A 202 0.61 18.61 8.01
CA LYS A 202 -0.85 18.59 8.18
C LYS A 202 -1.56 18.78 6.84
N VAL A 203 -2.63 18.02 6.62
CA VAL A 203 -3.57 18.21 5.51
C VAL A 203 -5.01 18.37 6.03
N PRO A 204 -5.92 19.05 5.29
CA PRO A 204 -7.32 19.21 5.70
C PRO A 204 -8.14 17.99 5.33
N HIS A 205 -8.70 17.32 6.35
CA HIS A 205 -9.59 16.15 6.20
C HIS A 205 -10.70 16.18 7.27
N ASP A 206 -11.38 17.32 7.42
CA ASP A 206 -12.41 17.49 8.46
C ASP A 206 -13.54 16.43 8.37
N PRO A 207 -13.97 15.82 9.49
CA PRO A 207 -13.68 16.19 10.90
C PRO A 207 -12.41 15.57 11.49
N VAL A 208 -11.63 14.78 10.75
CA VAL A 208 -10.40 14.12 11.24
C VAL A 208 -9.30 15.15 11.47
N LYS A 209 -8.77 15.24 12.70
CA LYS A 209 -7.76 16.22 13.10
C LYS A 209 -6.76 15.66 14.11
N PRO A 210 -5.47 15.68 13.79
CA PRO A 210 -4.89 16.02 12.49
C PRO A 210 -4.96 14.86 11.50
N ALA A 211 -5.03 15.16 10.21
CA ALA A 211 -4.67 14.27 9.13
C ALA A 211 -3.31 14.71 8.56
N LEU A 212 -2.50 13.76 8.11
CA LEU A 212 -1.10 13.96 7.76
C LEU A 212 -0.84 13.53 6.32
N GLY A 213 0.08 14.24 5.65
CA GLY A 213 0.84 13.75 4.52
C GLY A 213 2.30 13.53 4.93
N TYR A 214 3.07 12.83 4.10
CA TYR A 214 4.48 12.56 4.34
C TYR A 214 5.33 12.88 3.11
N ARG A 215 6.50 13.52 3.34
CA ARG A 215 7.53 13.70 2.34
C ARG A 215 8.76 12.90 2.72
N PHE A 216 9.23 12.08 1.78
CA PHE A 216 10.45 11.29 1.86
C PHE A 216 11.51 11.93 0.97
N ASP A 217 12.62 12.36 1.55
CA ASP A 217 13.79 12.84 0.83
C ASP A 217 14.95 11.85 1.09
N PHE A 218 15.48 11.23 0.01
CA PHE A 218 16.56 10.26 0.10
C PHE A 218 17.61 10.52 -0.96
N LYS A 219 18.80 10.97 -0.55
CA LYS A 219 19.98 11.15 -1.42
C LYS A 219 19.65 11.90 -2.74
N GLY A 220 18.87 12.96 -2.65
CA GLY A 220 18.50 13.81 -3.78
C GLY A 220 17.28 13.36 -4.59
N ARG A 221 16.59 12.30 -4.18
CA ARG A 221 15.29 11.89 -4.73
C ARG A 221 14.19 12.12 -3.68
N SER A 222 12.95 12.33 -4.15
CA SER A 222 11.86 12.66 -3.27
C SER A 222 10.51 12.06 -3.70
N ILE A 223 9.79 11.52 -2.72
CA ILE A 223 8.41 11.03 -2.86
C ILE A 223 7.54 11.74 -1.83
N VAL A 224 6.38 12.23 -2.27
CA VAL A 224 5.36 12.82 -1.39
C VAL A 224 4.09 11.99 -1.47
N ILE A 225 3.46 11.76 -0.31
CA ILE A 225 2.20 11.03 -0.16
C ILE A 225 1.22 11.97 0.53
N SER A 226 0.07 12.24 -0.11
CA SER A 226 -0.89 13.23 0.36
C SER A 226 -1.58 12.83 1.67
N GLY A 227 -1.79 11.51 1.90
CA GLY A 227 -2.88 11.06 2.77
C GLY A 227 -4.24 11.50 2.22
N ASP A 228 -5.31 11.30 2.98
CA ASP A 228 -6.63 11.79 2.62
C ASP A 228 -6.74 13.28 2.88
N THR A 229 -7.19 14.03 1.89
CA THR A 229 -7.20 15.50 1.97
C THR A 229 -8.19 16.13 1.01
N SER A 230 -8.86 17.18 1.42
CA SER A 230 -9.39 18.17 0.48
C SER A 230 -8.24 19.00 -0.12
N TYR A 231 -8.53 19.91 -1.08
CA TYR A 231 -7.51 20.78 -1.66
C TYR A 231 -6.65 21.47 -0.58
N SER A 232 -5.32 21.34 -0.68
CA SER A 232 -4.39 21.72 0.38
C SER A 232 -3.21 22.55 -0.13
N GLU A 233 -3.14 23.82 0.31
CA GLU A 233 -1.96 24.71 0.09
C GLU A 233 -0.71 24.16 0.81
N ASN A 234 -0.91 23.53 1.97
CA ASN A 234 0.20 22.96 2.73
C ASN A 234 0.82 21.75 2.00
N LEU A 235 -0.01 20.95 1.33
CA LEU A 235 0.48 19.87 0.45
C LEU A 235 1.29 20.45 -0.72
N ILE A 236 0.81 21.52 -1.37
CA ILE A 236 1.56 22.20 -2.45
C ILE A 236 2.94 22.61 -1.95
N THR A 237 3.00 23.21 -0.75
CA THR A 237 4.26 23.66 -0.14
C THR A 237 5.23 22.50 0.10
N HIS A 238 4.75 21.39 0.65
CA HIS A 238 5.59 20.23 0.98
C HIS A 238 5.91 19.33 -0.22
N ALA A 239 5.06 19.35 -1.26
CA ALA A 239 5.32 18.66 -2.51
C ALA A 239 6.18 19.45 -3.49
N LYS A 240 6.60 20.68 -3.14
CA LYS A 240 7.37 21.54 -4.03
C LYS A 240 8.62 20.85 -4.55
N ASP A 241 8.75 20.86 -5.89
CA ASP A 241 9.87 20.29 -6.65
C ASP A 241 10.16 18.81 -6.32
N ALA A 242 9.13 18.04 -5.91
CA ALA A 242 9.26 16.62 -5.68
C ALA A 242 9.31 15.84 -7.00
N ASP A 243 10.09 14.75 -7.04
CA ASP A 243 10.12 13.86 -8.20
C ASP A 243 8.72 13.21 -8.39
N VAL A 244 8.08 12.79 -7.29
CA VAL A 244 6.80 12.06 -7.34
C VAL A 244 5.84 12.54 -6.26
N LEU A 245 4.59 12.69 -6.63
CA LEU A 245 3.46 12.89 -5.71
C LEU A 245 2.44 11.76 -5.88
N PHE A 246 2.22 10.97 -4.84
CA PHE A 246 1.04 10.13 -4.71
C PHE A 246 -0.08 10.97 -4.08
N HIS A 247 -1.17 11.15 -4.82
CA HIS A 247 -2.32 11.95 -4.37
C HIS A 247 -3.59 11.12 -4.40
N GLU A 248 -4.37 11.17 -3.31
CA GLU A 248 -5.70 10.60 -3.28
C GLU A 248 -6.62 11.25 -4.31
N ALA A 249 -7.67 10.58 -4.74
CA ALA A 249 -8.63 11.20 -5.63
C ALA A 249 -10.06 10.67 -5.48
N GLN A 250 -11.02 11.61 -5.47
CA GLN A 250 -12.43 11.32 -5.42
C GLN A 250 -13.21 11.88 -6.62
N ALA A 251 -13.93 11.01 -7.31
CA ALA A 251 -14.75 11.40 -8.46
C ALA A 251 -16.16 11.86 -8.04
N ASN A 252 -16.30 13.08 -7.55
CA ASN A 252 -17.58 13.65 -7.08
C ASN A 252 -18.72 13.54 -8.10
N HIS A 253 -18.41 13.62 -9.39
CA HIS A 253 -19.42 13.45 -10.46
C HIS A 253 -19.94 12.00 -10.54
N ILE A 254 -19.15 10.98 -10.20
CA ILE A 254 -19.57 9.58 -10.09
C ILE A 254 -20.39 9.39 -8.82
N LEU A 255 -19.92 9.92 -7.68
CA LEU A 255 -20.66 9.84 -6.41
C LEU A 255 -22.04 10.45 -6.52
N LYS A 256 -22.20 11.57 -7.22
CA LYS A 256 -23.51 12.18 -7.49
C LYS A 256 -24.46 11.24 -8.25
N ILE A 257 -23.94 10.49 -9.22
CA ILE A 257 -24.73 9.47 -9.95
C ILE A 257 -25.09 8.32 -9.02
N MET A 258 -24.12 7.82 -8.24
CA MET A 258 -24.36 6.73 -7.28
C MET A 258 -25.39 7.12 -6.21
N LYS A 259 -25.33 8.36 -5.69
CA LYS A 259 -26.33 8.92 -4.80
C LYS A 259 -27.73 8.85 -5.41
N GLY A 260 -27.90 9.35 -6.63
CA GLY A 260 -29.20 9.32 -7.31
C GLY A 260 -29.72 7.90 -7.58
N VAL A 261 -28.86 6.93 -7.79
CA VAL A 261 -29.22 5.51 -7.90
C VAL A 261 -29.66 4.95 -6.54
N SER A 262 -28.91 5.26 -5.47
CA SER A 262 -29.24 4.84 -4.09
C SER A 262 -30.56 5.40 -3.60
N ASP A 263 -30.84 6.68 -3.88
CA ASP A 263 -32.12 7.32 -3.55
C ASP A 263 -33.31 6.61 -4.25
N LYS A 264 -33.17 6.32 -5.53
CA LYS A 264 -34.20 5.60 -6.31
C LYS A 264 -34.41 4.15 -5.86
N ALA A 265 -33.36 3.52 -5.33
CA ALA A 265 -33.40 2.16 -4.79
C ALA A 265 -33.93 2.10 -3.34
N GLY A 266 -34.31 3.24 -2.74
CA GLY A 266 -34.80 3.30 -1.37
C GLY A 266 -33.72 3.13 -0.30
N ASN A 267 -32.46 3.49 -0.61
CA ASN A 267 -31.33 3.41 0.31
C ASN A 267 -30.83 4.81 0.74
N PRO A 268 -31.63 5.59 1.52
CA PRO A 268 -31.32 6.98 1.83
C PRO A 268 -30.07 7.16 2.69
N LEU A 269 -29.71 6.18 3.55
CA LEU A 269 -28.49 6.25 4.35
C LEU A 269 -27.22 6.15 3.47
N THR A 270 -27.23 5.24 2.50
CA THR A 270 -26.14 5.14 1.51
C THR A 270 -26.05 6.42 0.68
N ALA A 271 -27.20 6.96 0.25
CA ALA A 271 -27.24 8.22 -0.49
C ALA A 271 -26.68 9.40 0.32
N LYS A 272 -26.98 9.44 1.63
CA LYS A 272 -26.41 10.43 2.55
C LYS A 272 -24.90 10.30 2.67
N ILE A 273 -24.35 9.10 2.87
CA ILE A 273 -22.89 8.87 2.93
C ILE A 273 -22.22 9.38 1.64
N LEU A 274 -22.76 9.02 0.46
CA LEU A 274 -22.25 9.43 -0.84
C LEU A 274 -22.26 10.96 -1.06
N ASP A 275 -23.12 11.69 -0.36
CA ASP A 275 -23.18 13.14 -0.37
C ASP A 275 -22.15 13.74 0.61
N ASP A 276 -22.15 13.24 1.85
CA ASP A 276 -21.28 13.74 2.94
C ASP A 276 -19.80 13.68 2.55
N ILE A 277 -19.35 12.57 1.94
CA ILE A 277 -17.93 12.38 1.58
C ILE A 277 -17.44 13.34 0.49
N THR A 278 -18.31 14.09 -0.18
CA THR A 278 -17.89 14.97 -1.30
C THR A 278 -17.10 16.21 -0.86
N THR A 279 -17.01 16.48 0.43
CA THR A 279 -16.48 17.74 0.97
C THR A 279 -15.06 17.66 1.55
N TYR A 280 -14.55 16.45 1.81
CA TYR A 280 -13.26 16.28 2.49
C TYR A 280 -12.20 15.46 1.72
N HIS A 281 -12.45 15.23 0.43
CA HIS A 281 -11.50 14.63 -0.51
C HIS A 281 -11.24 15.54 -1.71
N THR A 282 -10.17 15.27 -2.43
CA THR A 282 -9.74 16.06 -3.59
C THR A 282 -10.23 15.46 -4.90
N THR A 283 -10.73 16.30 -5.82
CA THR A 283 -11.08 15.82 -7.16
C THR A 283 -9.83 15.54 -8.01
N PRO A 284 -9.88 14.59 -8.98
CA PRO A 284 -8.72 14.32 -9.86
C PRO A 284 -8.18 15.57 -10.57
N LYS A 285 -9.07 16.52 -10.90
CA LYS A 285 -8.68 17.79 -11.52
C LYS A 285 -7.93 18.71 -10.56
N ASP A 286 -8.37 18.76 -9.31
CA ASP A 286 -7.74 19.60 -8.32
C ASP A 286 -6.40 19.01 -7.87
N ALA A 287 -6.29 17.69 -7.75
CA ALA A 287 -5.01 17.02 -7.53
C ALA A 287 -3.99 17.30 -8.67
N ALA A 288 -4.45 17.32 -9.91
CA ALA A 288 -3.62 17.72 -11.07
C ALA A 288 -3.17 19.18 -10.98
N LYS A 289 -4.02 20.10 -10.48
CA LYS A 289 -3.62 21.50 -10.21
C LYS A 289 -2.61 21.60 -9.08
N VAL A 290 -2.81 20.85 -7.97
CA VAL A 290 -1.86 20.74 -6.86
C VAL A 290 -0.48 20.32 -7.38
N ALA A 291 -0.40 19.27 -8.16
CA ALA A 291 0.85 18.78 -8.74
C ALA A 291 1.54 19.80 -9.66
N ASN A 292 0.77 20.58 -10.44
CA ASN A 292 1.31 21.67 -11.27
C ASN A 292 1.85 22.84 -10.42
N LEU A 293 1.10 23.25 -9.40
CA LEU A 293 1.51 24.35 -8.50
C LEU A 293 2.74 23.98 -7.65
N ALA A 294 2.84 22.71 -7.29
CA ALA A 294 3.99 22.18 -6.59
C ALA A 294 5.21 21.87 -7.49
N ASN A 295 5.07 22.01 -8.82
CA ASN A 295 6.11 21.65 -9.81
C ASN A 295 6.63 20.22 -9.63
N VAL A 296 5.74 19.24 -9.44
CA VAL A 296 6.08 17.83 -9.29
C VAL A 296 6.39 17.22 -10.65
N ASP A 297 7.41 16.36 -10.77
CA ASP A 297 7.75 15.74 -12.05
C ASP A 297 6.66 14.75 -12.49
N HIS A 298 6.16 13.86 -11.60
CA HIS A 298 5.09 12.92 -11.94
C HIS A 298 4.03 12.80 -10.82
N LEU A 299 2.74 12.80 -11.22
CA LEU A 299 1.60 12.61 -10.32
C LEU A 299 1.07 11.19 -10.43
N PHE A 300 0.98 10.47 -9.31
CA PHE A 300 0.29 9.18 -9.20
C PHE A 300 -1.01 9.34 -8.41
N PHE A 301 -2.10 8.83 -8.98
CA PHE A 301 -3.38 8.75 -8.29
C PHE A 301 -3.53 7.41 -7.58
N TYR A 302 -3.77 7.45 -6.27
CA TYR A 302 -4.06 6.30 -5.41
C TYR A 302 -5.28 6.59 -4.54
N HIS A 303 -5.67 5.69 -3.62
CA HIS A 303 -6.84 5.87 -2.73
C HIS A 303 -8.08 6.37 -3.50
N LEU A 304 -8.47 5.63 -4.56
CA LEU A 304 -9.49 6.10 -5.50
C LEU A 304 -10.92 5.90 -4.96
N THR A 305 -11.71 6.94 -4.94
CA THR A 305 -13.11 6.96 -4.43
C THR A 305 -14.11 7.38 -5.52
N PRO A 306 -14.96 6.46 -6.02
CA PRO A 306 -14.87 5.00 -5.97
C PRO A 306 -13.80 4.47 -6.92
N SER A 307 -13.09 3.40 -6.56
CA SER A 307 -12.09 2.79 -7.45
C SER A 307 -12.71 2.30 -8.77
N PRO A 308 -12.17 2.69 -9.93
CA PRO A 308 -12.66 2.25 -11.23
C PRO A 308 -12.50 0.74 -11.41
N ARG A 309 -13.54 0.03 -11.85
CA ARG A 309 -13.52 -1.42 -12.07
C ARG A 309 -13.06 -1.85 -13.47
N ASN A 310 -12.98 -0.91 -14.39
CA ASN A 310 -12.56 -1.12 -15.78
C ASN A 310 -12.14 0.19 -16.44
N SER A 311 -11.53 0.10 -17.62
CA SER A 311 -11.00 1.25 -18.38
C SER A 311 -12.05 2.31 -18.76
N ILE A 312 -13.31 1.92 -18.92
CA ILE A 312 -14.40 2.89 -19.21
C ILE A 312 -14.66 3.74 -17.97
N MET A 313 -14.78 3.11 -16.79
CA MET A 313 -14.97 3.83 -15.52
C MET A 313 -13.75 4.69 -15.20
N GLU A 314 -12.54 4.21 -15.45
CA GLU A 314 -11.31 4.98 -15.27
C GLU A 314 -11.28 6.23 -16.14
N ARG A 315 -11.61 6.12 -17.44
CA ARG A 315 -11.73 7.27 -18.35
C ARG A 315 -12.77 8.28 -17.86
N ILE A 316 -13.88 7.80 -17.26
CA ILE A 316 -14.92 8.68 -16.69
C ILE A 316 -14.39 9.36 -15.43
N PHE A 317 -13.69 8.61 -14.54
CA PHE A 317 -13.12 9.09 -13.29
C PHE A 317 -12.16 10.25 -13.52
N PHE A 318 -11.21 10.10 -14.45
CA PHE A 318 -10.18 11.09 -14.77
C PHE A 318 -10.56 12.08 -15.88
N ARG A 319 -11.85 12.23 -16.17
CA ARG A 319 -12.33 13.13 -17.23
C ARG A 319 -11.85 14.56 -17.04
N GLY A 320 -11.03 15.01 -18.00
CA GLY A 320 -10.51 16.37 -18.06
C GLY A 320 -9.17 16.60 -17.36
N VAL A 321 -8.59 15.62 -16.68
CA VAL A 321 -7.23 15.71 -16.07
C VAL A 321 -6.20 16.03 -17.15
N ASN A 322 -6.21 15.34 -18.29
CA ASN A 322 -5.30 15.56 -19.42
C ASN A 322 -5.30 16.99 -20.01
N LYS A 323 -6.32 17.82 -19.71
CA LYS A 323 -6.35 19.23 -20.08
C LYS A 323 -5.55 20.13 -19.10
N ILE A 324 -5.26 19.60 -17.92
CA ILE A 324 -4.58 20.30 -16.83
C ILE A 324 -3.13 19.85 -16.74
N ARG A 325 -2.90 18.51 -16.75
CA ARG A 325 -1.58 17.89 -16.62
C ARG A 325 -1.45 16.68 -17.55
N LYS A 326 -0.22 16.42 -18.05
CA LYS A 326 0.11 15.26 -18.91
C LYS A 326 0.87 14.18 -18.16
N ASP A 327 1.75 14.56 -17.24
CA ASP A 327 2.65 13.65 -16.53
C ASP A 327 1.95 13.10 -15.28
N TRP A 328 1.04 12.14 -15.50
CA TRP A 328 0.30 11.46 -14.45
C TRP A 328 -0.04 10.03 -14.83
N SER A 329 -0.21 9.20 -13.81
CA SER A 329 -0.62 7.79 -13.93
C SER A 329 -1.59 7.41 -12.82
N VAL A 330 -2.36 6.34 -13.04
CA VAL A 330 -3.14 5.67 -12.02
C VAL A 330 -2.34 4.47 -11.54
N VAL A 331 -2.25 4.28 -10.24
CA VAL A 331 -1.62 3.07 -9.70
C VAL A 331 -2.67 1.99 -9.40
N ASP A 332 -2.23 0.75 -9.48
CA ASP A 332 -2.95 -0.43 -9.00
C ASP A 332 -2.11 -1.08 -7.88
N ASP A 333 -2.69 -2.07 -7.18
CA ASP A 333 -1.93 -2.89 -6.25
C ASP A 333 -0.82 -3.63 -7.02
N GLY A 334 0.41 -3.57 -6.51
CA GLY A 334 1.59 -4.09 -7.18
C GLY A 334 2.33 -3.10 -8.09
N THR A 335 1.80 -1.89 -8.32
CA THR A 335 2.54 -0.85 -9.05
C THR A 335 3.77 -0.44 -8.27
N MET A 336 4.94 -0.51 -8.91
CA MET A 336 6.24 -0.12 -8.35
C MET A 336 6.78 1.10 -9.09
N VAL A 337 7.20 2.11 -8.33
CA VAL A 337 7.81 3.34 -8.83
C VAL A 337 9.22 3.44 -8.29
N VAL A 338 10.23 3.35 -9.18
CA VAL A 338 11.65 3.35 -8.82
C VAL A 338 12.29 4.67 -9.25
N LEU A 339 12.96 5.33 -8.32
CA LEU A 339 13.72 6.55 -8.50
C LEU A 339 15.21 6.26 -8.30
N PRO A 340 15.97 5.89 -9.35
CA PRO A 340 17.40 5.59 -9.22
C PRO A 340 18.18 6.81 -8.70
N LEU A 341 19.14 6.58 -7.77
CA LEU A 341 19.88 7.69 -7.13
C LEU A 341 20.79 8.46 -8.10
N ASN A 342 21.26 7.83 -9.17
CA ASN A 342 22.20 8.41 -10.12
C ASN A 342 21.53 8.92 -11.40
N SER A 343 20.22 9.05 -11.43
CA SER A 343 19.41 9.46 -12.58
C SER A 343 18.24 10.33 -12.13
N LYS A 344 17.63 11.05 -13.07
CA LYS A 344 16.35 11.72 -12.88
C LYS A 344 15.16 10.87 -13.37
N ASP A 345 15.44 9.66 -13.81
CA ASP A 345 14.41 8.77 -14.33
C ASP A 345 13.38 8.42 -13.24
N ILE A 346 12.15 8.23 -13.68
CA ILE A 346 11.03 7.67 -12.92
C ILE A 346 10.62 6.40 -13.66
N ILE A 347 10.97 5.24 -13.10
CA ILE A 347 10.69 3.94 -13.70
C ILE A 347 9.42 3.38 -13.07
N ILE A 348 8.44 3.05 -13.90
CA ILE A 348 7.15 2.51 -13.48
C ILE A 348 7.07 1.08 -13.98
N SER A 349 6.76 0.14 -13.10
CA SER A 349 6.53 -1.27 -13.41
C SER A 349 5.48 -1.85 -12.49
N ASP A 350 4.98 -3.04 -12.81
CA ASP A 350 4.08 -3.80 -11.95
C ASP A 350 4.77 -5.09 -11.53
N ILE A 351 4.52 -5.52 -10.29
CA ILE A 351 4.91 -6.85 -9.81
C ILE A 351 3.91 -7.85 -10.41
N ASN A 352 4.43 -8.76 -11.25
CA ASN A 352 3.65 -9.83 -11.87
C ASN A 352 3.51 -11.05 -10.96
#